data_e2142231b339cb291e55cee0f606586f
#
_entry.id   e2142231b339cb291e55cee0f606586f
#
_cell.length_a   1.000
_cell.length_b   1.000
_cell.length_c   1.000
_cell.angle_alpha   90.00
_cell.angle_beta   90.00
_cell.angle_gamma   90.00
#
_symmetry.space_group_name_H-M   'P 1'
#
loop_
_entity.id
_entity.type
_entity.pdbx_description
1 polymer ?
#
loop_
_entity_poly.entity_id
_entity_poly.type
_entity_poly.pdbx_seq_one_letter_code
_entity_poly.pdbx_strand_id
1 'polypeptide(L)'
;MNIGFSYIGLIFLLMLVIPNIIWSKAKPKNYEAYAKNENKVLLVFERVGEILVTCIALIFTDFNITEWSVSSLLLIIAFILMVLYEIYWIKYFKSDRTMQDMYSSLIGIPVAGATLPVFAFLLLGLYGNSILMILATVILGIGHIGIHLNHYKKLVTEKVNIKKKVLKIISIFIGIIVVHSSASLAYKTYQLNELEKMSSSDMI
;
A
#
# COMPACT_ATOMS: atom_id res chain seq x y z
N MET A 1 2.54 20.19 1.55
CA MET A 1 1.26 19.50 1.31
C MET A 1 0.23 20.53 0.89
N ASN A 2 -0.29 20.40 -0.30
CA ASN A 2 -1.20 21.35 -0.93
C ASN A 2 -2.63 20.81 -0.88
N ILE A 3 -3.52 21.52 -0.19
CA ILE A 3 -4.92 21.12 -0.07
C ILE A 3 -5.62 21.31 -1.42
N GLY A 4 -6.36 20.30 -1.85
CA GLY A 4 -7.13 20.30 -3.08
C GLY A 4 -7.45 18.87 -3.51
N PHE A 5 -8.27 18.74 -4.55
CA PHE A 5 -8.76 17.43 -5.00
C PHE A 5 -7.66 16.63 -5.71
N SER A 6 -7.49 15.37 -5.28
CA SER A 6 -6.58 14.41 -5.91
C SER A 6 -7.35 13.44 -6.81
N TYR A 7 -7.18 13.56 -8.13
CA TYR A 7 -7.74 12.60 -9.08
C TYR A 7 -6.99 11.26 -9.07
N ILE A 8 -5.67 11.26 -8.79
CA ILE A 8 -4.89 10.02 -8.63
C ILE A 8 -5.35 9.28 -7.37
N GLY A 9 -5.51 10.01 -6.23
CA GLY A 9 -6.05 9.42 -5.01
C GLY A 9 -7.43 8.82 -5.22
N LEU A 10 -8.32 9.50 -5.97
CA LEU A 10 -9.63 8.96 -6.34
C LEU A 10 -9.53 7.67 -7.14
N ILE A 11 -8.64 7.61 -8.16
CA ILE A 11 -8.44 6.40 -8.97
C ILE A 11 -8.01 5.23 -8.08
N PHE A 12 -7.03 5.43 -7.20
CA PHE A 12 -6.56 4.40 -6.27
C PHE A 12 -7.66 3.93 -5.33
N LEU A 13 -8.47 4.85 -4.82
CA LEU A 13 -9.62 4.51 -3.96
C LEU A 13 -10.70 3.75 -4.72
N LEU A 14 -11.00 4.09 -5.97
CA LEU A 14 -11.95 3.34 -6.78
C LEU A 14 -11.44 1.91 -7.04
N MET A 15 -10.17 1.76 -7.38
CA MET A 15 -9.54 0.44 -7.51
C MET A 15 -9.59 -0.36 -6.21
N LEU A 16 -9.47 0.30 -5.04
CA LEU A 16 -9.59 -0.37 -3.74
C LEU A 16 -11.05 -0.74 -3.43
N VAL A 17 -11.98 0.18 -3.61
CA VAL A 17 -13.35 0.07 -3.09
C VAL A 17 -14.22 -0.83 -3.96
N ILE A 18 -14.07 -0.77 -5.30
CA ILE A 18 -14.93 -1.55 -6.23
C ILE A 18 -14.83 -3.05 -5.97
N PRO A 19 -13.64 -3.68 -5.91
CA PRO A 19 -13.54 -5.11 -5.60
C PRO A 19 -14.09 -5.44 -4.20
N ASN A 20 -13.90 -4.57 -3.21
CA ASN A 20 -14.40 -4.78 -1.86
C ASN A 20 -15.94 -4.74 -1.80
N ILE A 21 -16.59 -3.87 -2.58
CA ILE A 21 -18.05 -3.88 -2.72
C ILE A 21 -18.54 -5.19 -3.34
N ILE A 22 -17.87 -5.68 -4.39
CA ILE A 22 -18.19 -6.96 -5.02
C ILE A 22 -17.98 -8.10 -4.02
N TRP A 23 -16.86 -8.10 -3.31
CA TRP A 23 -16.53 -9.09 -2.29
C TRP A 23 -17.57 -9.11 -1.16
N SER A 24 -18.11 -7.98 -0.74
CA SER A 24 -19.13 -7.93 0.31
C SER A 24 -20.34 -8.81 0.01
N LYS A 25 -20.64 -9.01 -1.30
CA LYS A 25 -21.70 -9.90 -1.81
C LYS A 25 -21.20 -11.30 -2.19
N ALA A 26 -19.89 -11.50 -2.26
CA ALA A 26 -19.22 -12.71 -2.72
C ALA A 26 -18.19 -13.23 -1.71
N LYS A 27 -18.49 -13.09 -0.41
CA LYS A 27 -17.63 -13.54 0.68
C LYS A 27 -17.31 -15.03 0.59
N PRO A 28 -16.14 -15.46 1.09
CA PRO A 28 -15.82 -16.89 1.16
C PRO A 28 -16.81 -17.66 2.01
N LYS A 29 -16.99 -18.93 1.69
CA LYS A 29 -17.77 -19.85 2.53
C LYS A 29 -17.17 -19.87 3.95
N ASN A 30 -18.02 -19.80 4.96
CA ASN A 30 -17.64 -19.79 6.39
C ASN A 30 -16.81 -18.57 6.84
N TYR A 31 -16.76 -17.47 6.08
CA TYR A 31 -16.04 -16.26 6.46
C TYR A 31 -16.41 -15.75 7.86
N GLU A 32 -17.69 -15.77 8.20
CA GLU A 32 -18.23 -15.30 9.49
C GLU A 32 -17.55 -16.00 10.71
N ALA A 33 -17.18 -17.28 10.57
CA ALA A 33 -16.50 -18.02 11.64
C ALA A 33 -15.07 -17.48 11.89
N TYR A 34 -14.44 -16.92 10.87
CA TYR A 34 -13.12 -16.28 11.00
C TYR A 34 -13.24 -14.87 11.55
N ALA A 35 -14.24 -14.10 11.09
CA ALA A 35 -14.46 -12.72 11.48
C ALA A 35 -14.92 -12.58 12.94
N LYS A 36 -15.72 -13.52 13.47
CA LYS A 36 -16.27 -13.48 14.82
C LYS A 36 -15.22 -13.29 15.94
N ASN A 37 -14.00 -13.77 15.72
CA ASN A 37 -12.92 -13.77 16.70
C ASN A 37 -11.72 -12.90 16.27
N GLU A 38 -11.96 -11.83 15.53
CA GLU A 38 -10.91 -10.88 15.15
C GLU A 38 -10.39 -10.10 16.36
N ASN A 39 -9.12 -9.76 16.32
CA ASN A 39 -8.49 -8.97 17.36
C ASN A 39 -9.02 -7.52 17.32
N LYS A 40 -9.70 -7.09 18.38
CA LYS A 40 -10.32 -5.75 18.47
C LYS A 40 -9.31 -4.61 18.29
N VAL A 41 -8.07 -4.78 18.74
CA VAL A 41 -7.02 -3.76 18.57
C VAL A 41 -6.67 -3.62 17.10
N LEU A 42 -6.47 -4.74 16.38
CA LEU A 42 -6.20 -4.70 14.94
C LEU A 42 -7.38 -4.11 14.16
N LEU A 43 -8.62 -4.40 14.55
CA LEU A 43 -9.82 -3.79 13.95
C LEU A 43 -9.84 -2.27 14.12
N VAL A 44 -9.45 -1.75 15.30
CA VAL A 44 -9.35 -0.30 15.50
C VAL A 44 -8.29 0.31 14.59
N PHE A 45 -7.10 -0.31 14.50
CA PHE A 45 -6.04 0.14 13.59
C PHE A 45 -6.51 0.13 12.12
N GLU A 46 -7.20 -0.93 11.70
CA GLU A 46 -7.76 -1.03 10.35
C GLU A 46 -8.74 0.10 10.07
N ARG A 47 -9.76 0.29 10.92
CA ARG A 47 -10.79 1.31 10.72
C ARG A 47 -10.25 2.73 10.73
N VAL A 48 -9.38 3.04 11.68
CA VAL A 48 -8.73 4.34 11.75
C VAL A 48 -7.85 4.56 10.51
N GLY A 49 -7.07 3.56 10.12
CA GLY A 49 -6.22 3.62 8.94
C GLY A 49 -7.02 3.79 7.64
N GLU A 50 -8.13 3.07 7.46
CA GLU A 50 -9.04 3.21 6.30
C GLU A 50 -9.57 4.63 6.17
N ILE A 51 -10.07 5.21 7.27
CA ILE A 51 -10.60 6.59 7.27
C ILE A 51 -9.49 7.58 6.92
N LEU A 52 -8.32 7.47 7.56
CA LEU A 52 -7.21 8.38 7.33
C LEU A 52 -6.70 8.29 5.89
N VAL A 53 -6.43 7.09 5.38
CA VAL A 53 -5.96 6.89 4.00
C VAL A 53 -6.98 7.45 3.01
N THR A 54 -8.27 7.18 3.20
CA THR A 54 -9.34 7.66 2.32
C THR A 54 -9.39 9.18 2.28
N CYS A 55 -9.42 9.82 3.45
CA CYS A 55 -9.47 11.28 3.53
C CYS A 55 -8.21 11.92 2.91
N ILE A 56 -7.03 11.45 3.31
CA ILE A 56 -5.76 12.02 2.86
C ILE A 56 -5.58 11.83 1.35
N ALA A 57 -5.96 10.66 0.80
CA ALA A 57 -5.84 10.39 -0.63
C ALA A 57 -6.67 11.36 -1.48
N LEU A 58 -7.79 11.89 -0.97
CA LEU A 58 -8.68 12.77 -1.73
C LEU A 58 -8.35 14.26 -1.61
N ILE A 59 -7.80 14.69 -0.46
CA ILE A 59 -7.73 16.13 -0.13
C ILE A 59 -6.37 16.77 -0.38
N PHE A 60 -5.38 16.04 -0.93
CA PHE A 60 -4.08 16.60 -1.23
C PHE A 60 -3.70 16.44 -2.70
N THR A 61 -3.50 17.56 -3.39
CA THR A 61 -3.10 17.60 -4.81
C THR A 61 -1.69 17.08 -5.07
N ASP A 62 -0.89 16.93 -4.02
CA ASP A 62 0.49 16.42 -4.11
C ASP A 62 0.59 15.00 -4.70
N PHE A 63 -0.52 14.26 -4.74
CA PHE A 63 -0.59 12.95 -5.40
C PHE A 63 -0.87 13.02 -6.90
N ASN A 64 -1.30 14.17 -7.41
CA ASN A 64 -1.59 14.34 -8.83
C ASN A 64 -0.29 14.35 -9.64
N ILE A 65 -0.42 13.96 -10.92
CA ILE A 65 0.74 13.97 -11.83
C ILE A 65 1.15 15.44 -12.08
N THR A 66 2.41 15.69 -11.83
CA THR A 66 3.10 16.95 -12.11
C THR A 66 4.20 16.68 -13.15
N GLU A 67 5.26 17.48 -13.16
CA GLU A 67 6.43 17.23 -14.01
C GLU A 67 7.10 15.89 -13.70
N TRP A 68 7.62 15.24 -14.74
CA TRP A 68 8.31 13.96 -14.60
C TRP A 68 9.58 14.11 -13.77
N SER A 69 9.72 13.27 -12.78
CA SER A 69 10.86 13.24 -11.86
C SER A 69 11.18 11.79 -11.48
N VAL A 70 12.27 11.57 -10.74
CA VAL A 70 12.61 10.26 -10.20
C VAL A 70 11.48 9.73 -9.31
N SER A 71 10.76 10.59 -8.61
CA SER A 71 9.60 10.22 -7.78
C SER A 71 8.43 9.67 -8.61
N SER A 72 8.32 10.03 -9.89
CA SER A 72 7.27 9.50 -10.78
C SER A 72 7.35 7.98 -10.95
N LEU A 73 8.55 7.38 -10.78
CA LEU A 73 8.71 5.91 -10.76
C LEU A 73 7.96 5.28 -9.60
N LEU A 74 7.86 5.95 -8.45
CA LEU A 74 7.10 5.45 -7.30
C LEU A 74 5.61 5.37 -7.62
N LEU A 75 5.07 6.38 -8.33
CA LEU A 75 3.67 6.38 -8.76
C LEU A 75 3.40 5.25 -9.76
N ILE A 76 4.31 5.02 -10.72
CA ILE A 76 4.19 3.91 -11.68
C ILE A 76 4.17 2.56 -10.94
N ILE A 77 5.09 2.34 -10.01
CA ILE A 77 5.14 1.09 -9.24
C ILE A 77 3.88 0.95 -8.38
N ALA A 78 3.42 2.04 -7.74
CA ALA A 78 2.17 2.03 -6.97
C ALA A 78 0.97 1.63 -7.83
N PHE A 79 0.87 2.16 -9.05
CA PHE A 79 -0.18 1.79 -9.99
C PHE A 79 -0.09 0.32 -10.42
N ILE A 80 1.12 -0.19 -10.69
CA ILE A 80 1.33 -1.62 -10.98
C ILE A 80 0.85 -2.50 -9.81
N LEU A 81 1.11 -2.11 -8.55
CA LEU A 81 0.62 -2.84 -7.39
C LEU A 81 -0.91 -2.84 -7.32
N MET A 82 -1.57 -1.73 -7.67
CA MET A 82 -3.03 -1.68 -7.74
C MET A 82 -3.58 -2.56 -8.88
N VAL A 83 -2.92 -2.61 -10.04
CA VAL A 83 -3.28 -3.54 -11.13
C VAL A 83 -3.13 -5.00 -10.68
N LEU A 84 -2.05 -5.34 -9.97
CA LEU A 84 -1.89 -6.68 -9.38
C LEU A 84 -2.98 -6.99 -8.35
N TYR A 85 -3.43 -6.01 -7.60
CA TYR A 85 -4.56 -6.14 -6.69
C TYR A 85 -5.87 -6.46 -7.42
N GLU A 86 -6.14 -5.80 -8.56
CA GLU A 86 -7.30 -6.13 -9.40
C GLU A 86 -7.20 -7.55 -9.97
N ILE A 87 -6.01 -7.96 -10.44
CA ILE A 87 -5.76 -9.33 -10.93
C ILE A 87 -6.01 -10.35 -9.82
N TYR A 88 -5.58 -10.06 -8.59
CA TYR A 88 -5.87 -10.92 -7.42
C TYR A 88 -7.37 -11.09 -7.22
N TRP A 89 -8.17 -10.01 -7.26
CA TRP A 89 -9.62 -10.08 -7.10
C TRP A 89 -10.32 -10.80 -8.24
N ILE A 90 -9.90 -10.56 -9.49
CA ILE A 90 -10.42 -11.31 -10.66
C ILE A 90 -10.17 -12.81 -10.48
N LYS A 91 -8.98 -13.20 -10.03
CA LYS A 91 -8.65 -14.60 -9.73
C LYS A 91 -9.57 -15.17 -8.65
N TYR A 92 -9.76 -14.43 -7.55
CA TYR A 92 -10.64 -14.86 -6.46
C TYR A 92 -12.09 -15.00 -6.91
N PHE A 93 -12.64 -14.03 -7.63
CA PHE A 93 -14.05 -14.07 -8.08
C PHE A 93 -14.34 -15.18 -9.10
N LYS A 94 -13.33 -15.62 -9.84
CA LYS A 94 -13.40 -16.75 -10.78
C LYS A 94 -13.18 -18.11 -10.12
N SER A 95 -12.78 -18.17 -8.85
CA SER A 95 -12.56 -19.41 -8.10
C SER A 95 -13.84 -19.89 -7.40
N ASP A 96 -13.73 -20.99 -6.66
CA ASP A 96 -14.81 -21.53 -5.80
C ASP A 96 -15.12 -20.64 -4.59
N ARG A 97 -14.40 -19.55 -4.44
CA ARG A 97 -14.50 -18.56 -3.36
C ARG A 97 -14.41 -19.21 -1.99
N THR A 98 -13.42 -20.05 -1.82
CA THR A 98 -13.07 -20.64 -0.52
C THR A 98 -12.17 -19.66 0.25
N MET A 99 -12.00 -19.93 1.56
CA MET A 99 -11.01 -19.20 2.36
C MET A 99 -9.58 -19.43 1.85
N GLN A 100 -9.27 -20.60 1.30
CA GLN A 100 -8.00 -20.92 0.67
C GLN A 100 -7.77 -20.07 -0.59
N ASP A 101 -8.80 -19.86 -1.40
CA ASP A 101 -8.73 -19.00 -2.58
C ASP A 101 -8.46 -17.55 -2.19
N MET A 102 -9.18 -17.06 -1.16
CA MET A 102 -8.99 -15.69 -0.64
C MET A 102 -7.59 -15.45 -0.09
N TYR A 103 -6.95 -16.45 0.50
CA TYR A 103 -5.60 -16.33 1.05
C TYR A 103 -4.52 -16.95 0.16
N SER A 104 -4.85 -17.26 -1.09
CA SER A 104 -3.86 -17.72 -2.07
C SER A 104 -2.81 -16.62 -2.32
N SER A 105 -1.56 -17.05 -2.53
CA SER A 105 -0.49 -16.09 -2.87
C SER A 105 -0.62 -15.63 -4.32
N LEU A 106 -0.26 -14.38 -4.58
CA LEU A 106 -0.05 -13.84 -5.91
C LEU A 106 1.45 -13.48 -6.06
N ILE A 107 2.13 -14.09 -7.01
CA ILE A 107 3.57 -13.86 -7.28
C ILE A 107 4.41 -13.99 -5.98
N GLY A 108 4.07 -14.95 -5.12
CA GLY A 108 4.76 -15.19 -3.84
C GLY A 108 4.51 -14.13 -2.76
N ILE A 109 3.64 -13.14 -3.00
CA ILE A 109 3.23 -12.14 -2.00
C ILE A 109 2.24 -12.80 -1.04
N PRO A 110 2.53 -12.85 0.26
CA PRO A 110 1.61 -13.41 1.24
C PRO A 110 0.43 -12.48 1.45
N VAL A 111 -0.77 -13.05 1.64
CA VAL A 111 -2.03 -12.31 1.84
C VAL A 111 -2.17 -11.13 0.88
N ALA A 112 -2.00 -11.42 -0.42
CA ALA A 112 -1.84 -10.40 -1.46
C ALA A 112 -2.97 -9.36 -1.48
N GLY A 113 -4.22 -9.78 -1.24
CA GLY A 113 -5.37 -8.89 -1.18
C GLY A 113 -5.26 -7.80 -0.10
N ALA A 114 -4.54 -8.06 0.99
CA ALA A 114 -4.29 -7.05 2.03
C ALA A 114 -2.97 -6.30 1.81
N THR A 115 -1.95 -7.00 1.31
CA THR A 115 -0.59 -6.45 1.23
C THR A 115 -0.44 -5.46 0.06
N LEU A 116 -0.97 -5.79 -1.11
CA LEU A 116 -0.79 -4.99 -2.33
C LEU A 116 -1.29 -3.55 -2.20
N PRO A 117 -2.55 -3.31 -1.77
CA PRO A 117 -3.05 -1.95 -1.66
C PRO A 117 -2.32 -1.14 -0.58
N VAL A 118 -1.95 -1.76 0.55
CA VAL A 118 -1.17 -1.07 1.60
C VAL A 118 0.16 -0.58 1.04
N PHE A 119 0.89 -1.40 0.27
CA PHE A 119 2.14 -0.96 -0.36
C PHE A 119 1.91 0.09 -1.44
N ALA A 120 0.83 0.00 -2.21
CA ALA A 120 0.48 0.99 -3.22
C ALA A 120 0.25 2.38 -2.59
N PHE A 121 -0.54 2.46 -1.52
CA PHE A 121 -0.75 3.73 -0.80
C PHE A 121 0.50 4.23 -0.07
N LEU A 122 1.38 3.33 0.40
CA LEU A 122 2.68 3.75 0.93
C LEU A 122 3.52 4.45 -0.15
N LEU A 123 3.62 3.85 -1.34
CA LEU A 123 4.35 4.44 -2.46
C LEU A 123 3.72 5.75 -2.93
N LEU A 124 2.39 5.83 -2.92
CA LEU A 124 1.68 7.08 -3.19
C LEU A 124 2.05 8.17 -2.17
N GLY A 125 2.15 7.82 -0.89
CA GLY A 125 2.61 8.73 0.17
C GLY A 125 4.04 9.20 -0.03
N LEU A 126 4.94 8.30 -0.44
CA LEU A 126 6.33 8.63 -0.77
C LEU A 126 6.42 9.52 -2.02
N TYR A 127 5.64 9.23 -3.06
CA TYR A 127 5.54 10.04 -4.28
C TYR A 127 5.13 11.47 -3.97
N GLY A 128 4.05 11.66 -3.21
CA GLY A 128 3.53 12.97 -2.82
C GLY A 128 4.27 13.62 -1.63
N ASN A 129 5.40 13.05 -1.16
CA ASN A 129 6.12 13.51 0.04
C ASN A 129 5.20 13.76 1.25
N SER A 130 4.15 12.96 1.40
CA SER A 130 3.13 13.10 2.41
C SER A 130 3.40 12.20 3.62
N ILE A 131 3.96 12.78 4.68
CA ILE A 131 4.17 12.06 5.94
C ILE A 131 2.85 11.58 6.55
N LEU A 132 1.75 12.33 6.35
CA LEU A 132 0.43 11.94 6.85
C LEU A 132 -0.06 10.67 6.15
N MET A 133 0.11 10.54 4.84
CA MET A 133 -0.24 9.33 4.08
C MET A 133 0.62 8.15 4.52
N ILE A 134 1.92 8.34 4.72
CA ILE A 134 2.84 7.29 5.19
C ILE A 134 2.39 6.78 6.57
N LEU A 135 2.12 7.66 7.53
CA LEU A 135 1.66 7.29 8.87
C LEU A 135 0.29 6.60 8.82
N ALA A 136 -0.67 7.13 8.06
CA ALA A 136 -1.98 6.54 7.88
C ALA A 136 -1.89 5.12 7.29
N THR A 137 -1.02 4.93 6.29
CA THR A 137 -0.80 3.63 5.65
C THR A 137 -0.12 2.63 6.58
N VAL A 138 0.79 3.08 7.45
CA VAL A 138 1.39 2.22 8.48
C VAL A 138 0.33 1.76 9.48
N ILE A 139 -0.54 2.67 9.93
CA ILE A 139 -1.66 2.34 10.83
C ILE A 139 -2.58 1.32 10.16
N LEU A 140 -2.99 1.56 8.91
CA LEU A 140 -3.80 0.65 8.12
C LEU A 140 -3.12 -0.71 7.97
N GLY A 141 -1.83 -0.73 7.63
CA GLY A 141 -1.06 -1.95 7.42
C GLY A 141 -0.98 -2.84 8.67
N ILE A 142 -0.78 -2.25 9.85
CA ILE A 142 -0.79 -2.99 11.12
C ILE A 142 -2.13 -3.69 11.32
N GLY A 143 -3.24 -2.98 11.14
CA GLY A 143 -4.60 -3.53 11.31
C GLY A 143 -4.93 -4.54 10.21
N HIS A 144 -4.95 -4.09 8.97
CA HIS A 144 -5.44 -4.85 7.82
C HIS A 144 -4.60 -6.10 7.53
N ILE A 145 -3.29 -5.95 7.35
CA ILE A 145 -2.40 -7.10 7.14
C ILE A 145 -2.40 -8.02 8.36
N GLY A 146 -2.45 -7.46 9.58
CA GLY A 146 -2.49 -8.22 10.82
C GLY A 146 -3.72 -9.13 10.93
N ILE A 147 -4.92 -8.64 10.60
CA ILE A 147 -6.17 -9.42 10.58
C ILE A 147 -6.06 -10.54 9.54
N HIS A 148 -5.66 -10.21 8.31
CA HIS A 148 -5.54 -11.18 7.23
C HIS A 148 -4.49 -12.26 7.49
N LEU A 149 -3.38 -11.93 8.16
CA LEU A 149 -2.39 -12.92 8.61
C LEU A 149 -2.95 -13.84 9.70
N ASN A 150 -3.79 -13.32 10.61
CA ASN A 150 -4.46 -14.13 11.62
C ASN A 150 -5.45 -15.12 10.99
N HIS A 151 -6.23 -14.69 9.99
CA HIS A 151 -7.11 -15.58 9.24
C HIS A 151 -6.30 -16.64 8.48
N TYR A 152 -5.24 -16.23 7.78
CA TYR A 152 -4.35 -17.15 7.09
C TYR A 152 -3.74 -18.20 8.04
N LYS A 153 -3.36 -17.79 9.26
CA LYS A 153 -2.84 -18.70 10.29
C LYS A 153 -3.84 -19.80 10.67
N LYS A 154 -5.12 -19.44 10.76
CA LYS A 154 -6.19 -20.43 11.09
C LYS A 154 -6.43 -21.44 9.98
N LEU A 155 -6.13 -21.07 8.72
CA LEU A 155 -6.34 -21.94 7.55
C LEU A 155 -5.24 -22.98 7.36
N VAL A 156 -4.01 -22.63 7.72
CA VAL A 156 -2.85 -23.47 7.43
C VAL A 156 -2.58 -24.36 8.64
N THR A 157 -2.94 -25.63 8.54
CA THR A 157 -2.69 -26.68 9.55
C THR A 157 -1.21 -27.04 9.67
N GLU A 158 -0.40 -26.80 8.64
CA GLU A 158 1.05 -26.95 8.69
C GLU A 158 1.70 -25.75 9.38
N LYS A 159 2.84 -25.98 10.07
CA LYS A 159 3.65 -24.95 10.75
C LYS A 159 4.20 -23.92 9.75
N VAL A 160 3.32 -23.10 9.18
CA VAL A 160 3.76 -21.96 8.36
C VAL A 160 4.43 -20.95 9.29
N ASN A 161 5.68 -20.65 9.00
CA ASN A 161 6.44 -19.68 9.78
C ASN A 161 5.94 -18.25 9.46
N ILE A 162 4.85 -17.86 10.13
CA ILE A 162 4.23 -16.54 9.99
C ILE A 162 5.23 -15.44 10.32
N LYS A 163 6.15 -15.68 11.27
CA LYS A 163 7.23 -14.72 11.58
C LYS A 163 8.06 -14.41 10.33
N LYS A 164 8.42 -15.42 9.52
CA LYS A 164 9.14 -15.21 8.25
C LYS A 164 8.31 -14.39 7.24
N LYS A 165 7.00 -14.62 7.16
CA LYS A 165 6.12 -13.86 6.25
C LYS A 165 5.98 -12.40 6.70
N VAL A 166 5.77 -12.16 7.99
CA VAL A 166 5.73 -10.80 8.57
C VAL A 166 7.06 -10.10 8.37
N LEU A 167 8.17 -10.76 8.69
CA LEU A 167 9.51 -10.20 8.51
C LEU A 167 9.78 -9.84 7.04
N LYS A 168 9.37 -10.69 6.09
CA LYS A 168 9.48 -10.37 4.66
C LYS A 168 8.71 -9.10 4.28
N ILE A 169 7.47 -8.96 4.77
CA ILE A 169 6.65 -7.75 4.53
C ILE A 169 7.35 -6.51 5.10
N ILE A 170 7.80 -6.58 6.35
CA ILE A 170 8.50 -5.47 7.02
C ILE A 170 9.80 -5.11 6.28
N SER A 171 10.58 -6.11 5.85
CA SER A 171 11.84 -5.88 5.12
C SER A 171 11.60 -5.18 3.78
N ILE A 172 10.53 -5.53 3.06
CA ILE A 172 10.16 -4.85 1.82
C ILE A 172 9.79 -3.38 2.10
N PHE A 173 9.03 -3.14 3.16
CA PHE A 173 8.64 -1.79 3.60
C PHE A 173 9.88 -0.92 3.90
N ILE A 174 10.79 -1.43 4.74
CA ILE A 174 12.02 -0.73 5.09
C ILE A 174 12.88 -0.50 3.84
N GLY A 175 13.01 -1.51 2.98
CA GLY A 175 13.79 -1.41 1.75
C GLY A 175 13.29 -0.28 0.83
N ILE A 176 11.98 -0.17 0.64
CA ILE A 176 11.37 0.90 -0.18
C ILE A 176 11.70 2.27 0.42
N ILE A 177 11.53 2.45 1.73
CA ILE A 177 11.81 3.73 2.40
C ILE A 177 13.30 4.09 2.28
N VAL A 178 14.20 3.14 2.51
CA VAL A 178 15.65 3.37 2.42
C VAL A 178 16.07 3.76 1.00
N VAL A 179 15.61 3.02 -0.02
CA VAL A 179 15.94 3.30 -1.42
C VAL A 179 15.43 4.70 -1.82
N HIS A 180 14.19 5.04 -1.47
CA HIS A 180 13.62 6.35 -1.77
C HIS A 180 14.41 7.48 -1.08
N SER A 181 14.71 7.33 0.22
CA SER A 181 15.45 8.33 0.99
C SER A 181 16.86 8.55 0.43
N SER A 182 17.54 7.47 0.05
CA SER A 182 18.89 7.53 -0.55
C SER A 182 18.86 8.22 -1.92
N ALA A 183 17.90 7.89 -2.78
CA ALA A 183 17.73 8.51 -4.09
C ALA A 183 17.38 10.01 -3.96
N SER A 184 16.52 10.38 -3.03
CA SER A 184 16.17 11.77 -2.75
C SER A 184 17.36 12.58 -2.25
N LEU A 185 18.17 11.99 -1.37
CA LEU A 185 19.39 12.64 -0.87
C LEU A 185 20.41 12.84 -1.99
N ALA A 186 20.67 11.82 -2.80
CA ALA A 186 21.59 11.88 -3.93
C ALA A 186 21.17 12.97 -4.94
N TYR A 187 19.86 13.04 -5.24
CA TYR A 187 19.32 14.07 -6.13
C TYR A 187 19.49 15.50 -5.56
N LYS A 188 19.22 15.70 -4.27
CA LYS A 188 19.44 17.00 -3.61
C LYS A 188 20.91 17.40 -3.63
N THR A 189 21.84 16.47 -3.36
CA THR A 189 23.28 16.73 -3.42
C THR A 189 23.72 17.12 -4.84
N TYR A 190 23.21 16.42 -5.85
CA TYR A 190 23.48 16.77 -7.25
C TYR A 190 23.00 18.18 -7.58
N GLN A 191 21.79 18.56 -7.20
CA GLN A 191 21.23 19.90 -7.40
C GLN A 191 22.09 20.98 -6.73
N LEU A 192 22.52 20.76 -5.49
CA LEU A 192 23.39 21.70 -4.77
C LEU A 192 24.72 21.90 -5.49
N ASN A 193 25.36 20.82 -5.95
CA ASN A 193 26.62 20.91 -6.69
C ASN A 193 26.49 21.69 -8.02
N GLU A 194 25.35 21.53 -8.72
CA GLU A 194 25.09 22.30 -9.94
C GLU A 194 24.89 23.79 -9.66
N LEU A 195 24.17 24.14 -8.58
CA LEU A 195 23.97 25.52 -8.17
C LEU A 195 25.31 26.18 -7.76
N GLU A 196 26.20 25.48 -7.05
CA GLU A 196 27.53 25.97 -6.69
C GLU A 196 28.40 26.25 -7.94
N LYS A 197 28.36 25.37 -8.95
CA LYS A 197 29.07 25.55 -10.21
C LYS A 197 28.57 26.80 -10.96
N MET A 198 27.24 27.00 -11.04
CA MET A 198 26.65 28.16 -11.69
C MET A 198 27.05 29.45 -10.97
N SER A 199 26.95 29.48 -9.63
CA SER A 199 27.35 30.65 -8.84
C SER A 199 28.84 30.99 -9.01
N SER A 200 29.72 30.00 -9.16
CA SER A 200 31.16 30.24 -9.39
C SER A 200 31.48 30.72 -10.80
N SER A 201 30.66 30.35 -11.81
CA SER A 201 30.83 30.83 -13.19
C SER A 201 30.39 32.29 -13.39
N ASP A 202 29.43 32.77 -12.59
CA ASP A 202 28.93 34.14 -12.66
C ASP A 202 29.83 35.16 -11.94
N MET A 203 30.88 34.72 -11.24
CA MET A 203 31.86 35.58 -10.54
C MET A 203 33.14 35.81 -11.34
N ILE A 204 33.28 35.28 -12.55
CA ILE A 204 34.41 35.46 -13.46
C ILE A 204 33.98 36.30 -14.65
#